data_d95dd6eeaa18b398db4e21337221fb5a
#
_entry.id   d95dd6eeaa18b398db4e21337221fb5a
#
_cell.length_a   1.000
_cell.length_b   1.000
_cell.length_c   1.000
_cell.angle_alpha   90.00
_cell.angle_beta   90.00
_cell.angle_gamma   90.00
#
_symmetry.space_group_name_H-M   'P 1'
#
loop_
_entity.id
_entity.type
_entity.pdbx_description
1 polymer ?
#
loop_
_entity_poly.entity_id
_entity_poly.type
_entity_poly.pdbx_seq_one_letter_code
_entity_poly.pdbx_strand_id
1 'polypeptide(L)'
;MEKHIYNEQTGISYTLHGDYYLPDLTLPDEEKGVEIGVWGKRHLRYIKQNRKVLYLNLLTSGKLNGYLADIDKQAEDMLSRLVKQMAEREDVTEQLKADNQMEWVAWMNNIRSRAIEIINKEIIFV
;
A
#
# COMPACT_ATOMS: atom_id res chain seq x y z
N MET A 1 3.76 -5.08 -32.07
CA MET A 1 2.46 -5.00 -31.42
C MET A 1 2.40 -3.68 -30.64
N GLU A 2 1.39 -2.87 -30.90
CA GLU A 2 1.27 -1.58 -30.23
C GLU A 2 0.80 -1.76 -28.79
N LYS A 3 1.37 -0.97 -27.88
CA LYS A 3 0.97 -1.01 -26.46
C LYS A 3 -0.40 -0.39 -26.22
N HIS A 4 -0.84 0.53 -27.07
CA HIS A 4 -2.10 1.23 -26.94
C HIS A 4 -2.92 1.07 -28.19
N ILE A 5 -4.20 0.76 -28.00
CA ILE A 5 -5.19 0.71 -29.06
C ILE A 5 -6.34 1.61 -28.68
N TYR A 6 -6.79 2.44 -29.64
CA TYR A 6 -7.98 3.26 -29.44
C TYR A 6 -9.11 2.71 -30.30
N ASN A 7 -10.26 2.45 -29.68
CA ASN A 7 -11.46 2.01 -30.38
C ASN A 7 -12.39 3.22 -30.61
N GLU A 8 -12.47 3.66 -31.86
CA GLU A 8 -13.27 4.83 -32.23
C GLU A 8 -14.78 4.61 -32.03
N GLN A 9 -15.25 3.36 -32.14
CA GLN A 9 -16.67 3.04 -31.99
C GLN A 9 -17.15 3.18 -30.54
N THR A 10 -16.31 2.78 -29.58
CA THR A 10 -16.66 2.84 -28.16
C THR A 10 -16.05 4.04 -27.45
N GLY A 11 -15.06 4.70 -28.06
CA GLY A 11 -14.33 5.79 -27.44
C GLY A 11 -13.43 5.36 -26.29
N ILE A 12 -13.11 4.08 -26.19
CA ILE A 12 -12.29 3.53 -25.12
C ILE A 12 -10.89 3.21 -25.65
N SER A 13 -9.88 3.66 -24.93
CA SER A 13 -8.48 3.28 -25.18
C SER A 13 -8.18 1.98 -24.45
N TYR A 14 -7.28 1.19 -25.02
CA TYR A 14 -6.83 -0.07 -24.43
C TYR A 14 -5.32 -0.05 -24.29
N THR A 15 -4.82 -0.58 -23.20
CA THR A 15 -3.39 -0.73 -22.95
C THR A 15 -3.04 -2.21 -22.86
N LEU A 16 -1.91 -2.59 -23.47
CA LEU A 16 -1.42 -3.96 -23.43
C LEU A 16 -0.84 -4.29 -22.05
N HIS A 17 -1.42 -5.29 -21.40
CA HIS A 17 -0.95 -5.83 -20.14
C HIS A 17 -0.65 -7.33 -20.33
N GLY A 18 0.64 -7.68 -20.44
CA GLY A 18 1.02 -9.05 -20.80
C GLY A 18 0.55 -9.38 -22.20
N ASP A 19 -0.32 -10.38 -22.32
CA ASP A 19 -0.89 -10.82 -23.60
C ASP A 19 -2.29 -10.24 -23.88
N TYR A 20 -2.80 -9.36 -23.00
CA TYR A 20 -4.16 -8.84 -23.09
C TYR A 20 -4.19 -7.32 -23.18
N TYR A 21 -5.16 -6.82 -23.96
CA TYR A 21 -5.50 -5.41 -23.95
C TYR A 21 -6.62 -5.17 -22.94
N LEU A 22 -6.36 -4.32 -21.96
CA LEU A 22 -7.36 -3.93 -20.97
C LEU A 22 -7.83 -2.50 -21.25
N PRO A 23 -9.14 -2.23 -21.08
CA PRO A 23 -9.65 -0.88 -21.30
C PRO A 23 -9.06 0.11 -20.30
N ASP A 24 -8.64 1.27 -20.83
CA ASP A 24 -8.18 2.38 -20.00
C ASP A 24 -9.39 3.16 -19.53
N LEU A 25 -10.02 2.68 -18.46
CA LEU A 25 -11.16 3.35 -17.87
C LEU A 25 -10.69 4.55 -17.05
N THR A 26 -11.35 5.69 -17.24
CA THR A 26 -11.06 6.86 -16.46
C THR A 26 -11.73 6.76 -15.10
N LEU A 27 -10.94 6.91 -14.04
CA LEU A 27 -11.45 7.03 -12.70
C LEU A 27 -11.99 8.46 -12.46
N PRO A 28 -12.89 8.65 -11.49
CA PRO A 28 -13.29 9.99 -11.08
C PRO A 28 -12.07 10.85 -10.76
N ASP A 29 -12.17 12.16 -11.01
CA ASP A 29 -11.05 13.08 -10.80
C ASP A 29 -10.51 13.04 -9.37
N GLU A 30 -11.36 12.77 -8.40
CA GLU A 30 -11.01 12.64 -7.00
C GLU A 30 -10.03 11.49 -6.73
N GLU A 31 -10.02 10.49 -7.60
CA GLU A 31 -9.20 9.30 -7.44
C GLU A 31 -8.08 9.20 -8.47
N LYS A 32 -8.04 10.12 -9.43
CA LYS A 32 -6.95 10.19 -10.41
C LYS A 32 -5.65 10.56 -9.72
N GLY A 33 -4.62 9.74 -9.92
CA GLY A 33 -3.32 9.97 -9.35
C GLY A 33 -3.16 9.49 -7.91
N VAL A 34 -4.18 8.87 -7.34
CA VAL A 34 -4.08 8.25 -6.03
C VAL A 34 -3.33 6.93 -6.16
N GLU A 35 -2.14 6.89 -5.59
CA GLU A 35 -1.34 5.66 -5.56
C GLU A 35 -1.60 4.90 -4.27
N ILE A 36 -1.83 3.59 -4.44
CA ILE A 36 -2.02 2.69 -3.31
C ILE A 36 -0.75 1.87 -3.14
N GLY A 37 -0.11 2.01 -1.98
CA GLY A 37 1.10 1.29 -1.66
C GLY A 37 0.85 -0.14 -1.19
N VAL A 38 1.90 -0.77 -0.68
CA VAL A 38 1.85 -2.15 -0.20
C VAL A 38 0.79 -2.35 0.87
N TRP A 39 0.68 -1.42 1.81
CA TRP A 39 -0.29 -1.49 2.92
C TRP A 39 -1.73 -1.44 2.42
N GLY A 40 -2.02 -0.50 1.55
CA GLY A 40 -3.36 -0.37 0.97
C GLY A 40 -3.76 -1.61 0.17
N LYS A 41 -2.84 -2.16 -0.63
CA LYS A 41 -3.09 -3.38 -1.40
C LYS A 41 -3.33 -4.59 -0.49
N ARG A 42 -2.60 -4.69 0.61
CA ARG A 42 -2.76 -5.77 1.59
C ARG A 42 -4.12 -5.67 2.28
N HIS A 43 -4.52 -4.49 2.66
CA HIS A 43 -5.83 -4.25 3.26
C HIS A 43 -6.96 -4.54 2.25
N LEU A 44 -6.80 -4.15 1.00
CA LEU A 44 -7.76 -4.46 -0.06
C LEU A 44 -8.00 -5.97 -0.18
N ARG A 45 -6.93 -6.74 -0.19
CA ARG A 45 -7.02 -8.20 -0.25
C ARG A 45 -7.78 -8.75 0.95
N TYR A 46 -7.51 -8.22 2.13
CA TYR A 46 -8.19 -8.62 3.36
C TYR A 46 -9.69 -8.33 3.31
N ILE A 47 -10.09 -7.11 2.93
CA ILE A 47 -11.52 -6.76 2.92
C ILE A 47 -12.29 -7.51 1.84
N LYS A 48 -11.65 -7.84 0.72
CA LYS A 48 -12.27 -8.67 -0.32
C LYS A 48 -12.63 -10.05 0.19
N GLN A 49 -11.81 -10.63 1.05
CA GLN A 49 -11.97 -11.99 1.55
C GLN A 49 -12.82 -12.05 2.81
N ASN A 50 -12.68 -11.09 3.71
CA ASN A 50 -13.24 -11.14 5.06
C ASN A 50 -14.31 -10.08 5.34
N ARG A 51 -14.34 -9.01 4.55
CA ARG A 51 -15.29 -7.92 4.73
C ARG A 51 -15.92 -7.51 3.41
N LYS A 52 -16.63 -8.44 2.80
CA LYS A 52 -17.21 -8.27 1.47
C LYS A 52 -18.21 -7.12 1.40
N VAL A 53 -18.99 -6.91 2.45
CA VAL A 53 -19.98 -5.82 2.48
C VAL A 53 -19.28 -4.47 2.45
N LEU A 54 -18.25 -4.29 3.26
CA LEU A 54 -17.45 -3.07 3.26
C LEU A 54 -16.80 -2.83 1.89
N TYR A 55 -16.21 -3.88 1.33
CA TYR A 55 -15.58 -3.81 0.00
C TYR A 55 -16.59 -3.37 -1.07
N LEU A 56 -17.76 -3.99 -1.12
CA LEU A 56 -18.79 -3.66 -2.09
C LEU A 56 -19.31 -2.23 -1.92
N ASN A 57 -19.51 -1.79 -0.69
CA ASN A 57 -19.96 -0.44 -0.40
C ASN A 57 -18.94 0.61 -0.87
N LEU A 58 -17.67 0.38 -0.61
CA LEU A 58 -16.60 1.28 -1.05
C LEU A 58 -16.44 1.27 -2.57
N LEU A 59 -16.55 0.10 -3.18
CA LEU A 59 -16.43 -0.04 -4.62
C LEU A 59 -17.58 0.68 -5.35
N THR A 60 -18.81 0.47 -4.90
CA THR A 60 -20.01 1.06 -5.54
C THR A 60 -20.12 2.57 -5.30
N SER A 61 -19.61 3.06 -4.18
CA SER A 61 -19.59 4.50 -3.89
C SER A 61 -18.44 5.25 -4.56
N GLY A 62 -17.50 4.52 -5.18
CA GLY A 62 -16.34 5.12 -5.82
C GLY A 62 -15.28 5.64 -4.85
N LYS A 63 -15.35 5.25 -3.58
CA LYS A 63 -14.44 5.73 -2.53
C LYS A 63 -13.35 4.74 -2.15
N LEU A 64 -13.30 3.60 -2.84
CA LEU A 64 -12.38 2.52 -2.49
C LEU A 64 -10.91 2.97 -2.53
N ASN A 65 -10.49 3.62 -3.60
CA ASN A 65 -9.10 4.05 -3.76
C ASN A 65 -8.70 5.09 -2.72
N GLY A 66 -9.56 6.06 -2.44
CA GLY A 66 -9.31 7.05 -1.39
C GLY A 66 -9.18 6.42 -0.02
N TYR A 67 -10.06 5.48 0.29
CA TYR A 67 -10.01 4.73 1.55
C TYR A 67 -8.71 3.95 1.69
N LEU A 68 -8.30 3.24 0.64
CA LEU A 68 -7.06 2.45 0.66
C LEU A 68 -5.82 3.34 0.74
N ALA A 69 -5.83 4.50 0.09
CA ALA A 69 -4.74 5.46 0.19
C ALA A 69 -4.61 6.01 1.61
N ASP A 70 -5.72 6.27 2.29
CA ASP A 70 -5.72 6.70 3.69
C ASP A 70 -5.15 5.61 4.60
N ILE A 71 -5.54 4.36 4.39
CA ILE A 71 -5.00 3.22 5.14
C ILE A 71 -3.50 3.10 4.92
N ASP A 72 -3.06 3.21 3.68
CA ASP A 72 -1.64 3.15 3.32
C ASP A 72 -0.84 4.25 4.04
N LYS A 73 -1.36 5.48 4.03
CA LYS A 73 -0.73 6.61 4.70
C LYS A 73 -0.67 6.41 6.22
N GLN A 74 -1.76 5.96 6.83
CA GLN A 74 -1.80 5.66 8.26
C GLN A 74 -0.78 4.59 8.64
N ALA A 75 -0.68 3.54 7.83
CA ALA A 75 0.28 2.47 8.06
C ALA A 75 1.73 2.96 7.94
N GLU A 76 2.03 3.76 6.91
CA GLU A 76 3.36 4.33 6.73
C GLU A 76 3.75 5.26 7.87
N ASP A 77 2.85 6.14 8.30
CA ASP A 77 3.08 7.04 9.43
C ASP A 77 3.32 6.26 10.72
N MET A 78 2.52 5.21 10.94
CA MET A 78 2.66 4.36 12.11
C MET A 78 3.97 3.58 12.08
N LEU A 79 4.37 3.08 10.91
CA LEU A 79 5.64 2.37 10.74
C LEU A 79 6.82 3.27 11.11
N SER A 80 6.88 4.49 10.57
CA SER A 80 7.94 5.44 10.88
C SER A 80 8.02 5.72 12.37
N ARG A 81 6.87 5.95 13.00
CA ARG A 81 6.79 6.25 14.44
C ARG A 81 7.24 5.06 15.29
N LEU A 82 6.74 3.85 14.97
CA LEU A 82 7.07 2.64 15.72
C LEU A 82 8.55 2.30 15.59
N VAL A 83 9.10 2.37 14.38
CA VAL A 83 10.51 2.10 14.16
C VAL A 83 11.38 3.06 14.96
N LYS A 84 11.05 4.35 14.94
CA LYS A 84 11.78 5.36 15.70
C LYS A 84 11.71 5.10 17.21
N GLN A 85 10.51 4.83 17.72
CA GLN A 85 10.30 4.57 19.15
C GLN A 85 11.04 3.31 19.61
N MET A 86 10.96 2.24 18.83
CA MET A 86 11.63 1.00 19.16
C MET A 86 13.15 1.14 19.12
N ALA A 87 13.68 1.87 18.12
CA ALA A 87 15.10 2.13 17.99
C ALA A 87 15.62 2.91 19.20
N GLU A 88 14.87 3.94 19.65
CA GLU A 88 15.23 4.71 20.84
C GLU A 88 15.21 3.84 22.11
N ARG A 89 14.19 2.99 22.24
CA ARG A 89 14.03 2.13 23.41
C ARG A 89 15.13 1.08 23.51
N GLU A 90 15.59 0.57 22.38
CA GLU A 90 16.58 -0.51 22.31
C GLU A 90 18.00 0.02 22.05
N ASP A 91 18.21 1.34 22.12
CA ASP A 91 19.50 2.00 21.92
C ASP A 91 20.15 1.69 20.56
N VAL A 92 19.33 1.49 19.53
CA VAL A 92 19.81 1.32 18.16
C VAL A 92 19.99 2.71 17.56
N THR A 93 21.21 3.25 17.66
CA THR A 93 21.52 4.63 17.33
C THR A 93 22.40 4.75 16.09
N GLU A 94 22.57 5.98 15.61
CA GLU A 94 23.50 6.29 14.52
C GLU A 94 24.95 5.94 14.89
N GLN A 95 25.27 6.00 16.16
CA GLN A 95 26.60 5.62 16.63
C GLN A 95 26.84 4.12 16.47
N LEU A 96 25.84 3.29 16.74
CA LEU A 96 25.93 1.85 16.51
C LEU A 96 26.14 1.57 15.01
N LYS A 97 25.47 2.32 14.15
CA LYS A 97 25.64 2.21 12.71
C LYS A 97 27.08 2.51 12.29
N ALA A 98 27.69 3.54 12.88
CA ALA A 98 29.07 3.89 12.62
C ALA A 98 30.05 2.86 13.16
N ASP A 99 29.82 2.31 14.36
CA ASP A 99 30.71 1.37 15.03
C ASP A 99 30.60 -0.05 14.47
N ASN A 100 29.36 -0.52 14.20
CA ASN A 100 29.11 -1.86 13.68
C ASN A 100 27.86 -1.84 12.78
N GLN A 101 28.08 -1.60 11.51
CA GLN A 101 27.00 -1.47 10.52
C GLN A 101 26.19 -2.77 10.37
N MET A 102 26.82 -3.92 10.42
CA MET A 102 26.13 -5.20 10.27
C MET A 102 25.17 -5.47 11.42
N GLU A 103 25.60 -5.18 12.63
CA GLU A 103 24.75 -5.31 13.82
C GLU A 103 23.60 -4.31 13.77
N TRP A 104 23.85 -3.06 13.36
CA TRP A 104 22.83 -2.05 13.20
C TRP A 104 21.74 -2.49 12.19
N VAL A 105 22.16 -3.04 11.03
CA VAL A 105 21.24 -3.53 10.01
C VAL A 105 20.38 -4.67 10.55
N ALA A 106 20.99 -5.61 11.27
CA ALA A 106 20.27 -6.74 11.86
C ALA A 106 19.20 -6.27 12.86
N TRP A 107 19.55 -5.34 13.75
CA TRP A 107 18.63 -4.76 14.72
C TRP A 107 17.51 -3.99 14.04
N MET A 108 17.82 -3.16 13.05
CA MET A 108 16.82 -2.38 12.34
C MET A 108 15.86 -3.27 11.56
N ASN A 109 16.33 -4.35 10.94
CA ASN A 109 15.47 -5.32 10.26
C ASN A 109 14.52 -6.01 11.24
N ASN A 110 15.01 -6.36 12.43
CA ASN A 110 14.21 -6.95 13.50
C ASN A 110 13.11 -5.98 13.96
N ILE A 111 13.49 -4.73 14.20
CA ILE A 111 12.56 -3.67 14.61
C ILE A 111 11.49 -3.45 13.56
N ARG A 112 11.85 -3.37 12.28
CA ARG A 112 10.89 -3.20 11.19
C ARG A 112 9.92 -4.36 11.11
N SER A 113 10.41 -5.59 11.25
CA SER A 113 9.55 -6.78 11.22
C SER A 113 8.51 -6.75 12.34
N ARG A 114 8.92 -6.39 13.54
CA ARG A 114 7.99 -6.28 14.69
C ARG A 114 6.98 -5.16 14.48
N ALA A 115 7.42 -4.01 13.97
CA ALA A 115 6.53 -2.89 13.68
C ALA A 115 5.50 -3.27 12.60
N ILE A 116 5.94 -3.97 11.55
CA ILE A 116 5.05 -4.45 10.48
C ILE A 116 3.99 -5.40 11.05
N GLU A 117 4.35 -6.31 11.94
CA GLU A 117 3.39 -7.22 12.58
C GLU A 117 2.32 -6.44 13.36
N ILE A 118 2.73 -5.43 14.11
CA ILE A 118 1.82 -4.59 14.87
C ILE A 118 0.84 -3.87 13.93
N ILE A 119 1.35 -3.30 12.85
CA ILE A 119 0.51 -2.57 11.88
C ILE A 119 -0.48 -3.51 11.20
N ASN A 120 -0.04 -4.69 10.79
CA ASN A 120 -0.93 -5.70 10.20
C ASN A 120 -2.07 -6.04 11.14
N LYS A 121 -1.77 -6.21 12.43
CA LYS A 121 -2.75 -6.57 13.43
C LYS A 121 -3.73 -5.43 13.74
N GLU A 122 -3.26 -4.20 13.78
CA GLU A 122 -4.08 -3.06 14.24
C GLU A 122 -4.78 -2.30 13.12
N ILE A 123 -4.24 -2.28 11.92
CA ILE A 123 -4.77 -1.49 10.81
C ILE A 123 -5.23 -2.36 9.64
N ILE A 124 -4.40 -3.31 9.24
CA ILE A 124 -4.60 -4.04 7.98
C ILE A 124 -5.61 -5.18 8.13
N PHE A 125 -5.49 -5.99 9.16
CA PHE A 125 -6.35 -7.17 9.39
C PHE A 125 -7.35 -6.95 10.52
N VAL A 126 -8.06 -5.85 10.43
CA VAL A 126 -9.05 -5.44 11.45
C VAL A 126 -10.45 -5.91 11.12
#